data_36b6daae6131b87117a322fc1d6b6c05
#
_entry.id   36b6daae6131b87117a322fc1d6b6c05
#
_cell.length_a   1.000
_cell.length_b   1.000
_cell.length_c   1.000
_cell.angle_alpha   90.00
_cell.angle_beta   90.00
_cell.angle_gamma   90.00
#
_symmetry.space_group_name_H-M   'P 1'
#
loop_
_entity.id
_entity.type
_entity.pdbx_description
1 polymer ?
#
loop_
_entity_poly.entity_id
_entity_poly.type
_entity_poly.pdbx_seq_one_letter_code
_entity_poly.pdbx_strand_id
1 'polypeptide(L)'
;MNLRSKIAGIGRYVPETVVTNNDLTKLMETSDEWIQERTGIQERRYAKKHEETTTTMAARASEIAIERAGIQKEDVDFIIFATLSPDYYFPGCGVLLQRELGITKTEIGALDIRNQCSGFVYGLSIADQFIETGMYKNILLVGSEMHSMGLEFSTKGRNVTVIFGDGAGAVILQPTEKEGHGVLTTHLHSDGTHAEQLAMINPGSHGGYHLGKEQFGFPDEEFGEIFIYPELIERKNVYPNMEGQLVFKNAVVKFPEVIGEALSKTGLSAKDIDMLIPHQANLRISQFVQAKLGLRDDQVWNNIQKYGNTTAASIPIALCEAWEAGKVNEGDLVCLAAFGSGFTWGSALIRW
;
A
#
# COMPACT_ATOMS: atom_id res chain seq x y z
N MET A 1 32.96 3.29 -0.05
CA MET A 1 31.81 3.53 -0.97
C MET A 1 30.55 3.26 -0.17
N ASN A 2 29.57 4.17 -0.19
CA ASN A 2 28.30 3.88 0.45
C ASN A 2 27.47 3.04 -0.51
N LEU A 3 27.27 1.79 -0.16
CA LEU A 3 26.36 0.89 -0.86
C LEU A 3 24.94 1.46 -0.74
N ARG A 4 24.17 1.46 -1.81
CA ARG A 4 22.74 1.83 -1.83
C ARG A 4 21.92 0.72 -2.43
N SER A 5 20.63 0.73 -2.24
CA SER A 5 19.73 -0.18 -2.94
C SER A 5 19.18 0.46 -4.22
N LYS A 6 19.00 -0.35 -5.26
CA LYS A 6 18.27 0.02 -6.48
C LYS A 6 17.13 -0.96 -6.73
N ILE A 7 16.08 -0.50 -7.38
CA ILE A 7 15.05 -1.38 -7.95
C ILE A 7 15.63 -2.01 -9.21
N ALA A 8 15.90 -3.33 -9.15
CA ALA A 8 16.48 -4.10 -10.24
C ALA A 8 15.40 -4.75 -11.13
N GLY A 9 14.23 -5.01 -10.55
CA GLY A 9 13.07 -5.54 -11.28
C GLY A 9 11.79 -5.13 -10.59
N ILE A 10 10.73 -4.95 -11.38
CA ILE A 10 9.41 -4.52 -10.91
C ILE A 10 8.33 -5.31 -11.61
N GLY A 11 7.29 -5.72 -10.86
CA GLY A 11 6.14 -6.45 -11.39
C GLY A 11 4.85 -6.03 -10.71
N ARG A 12 3.74 -6.23 -11.40
CA ARG A 12 2.41 -5.97 -10.88
C ARG A 12 1.44 -7.05 -11.32
N TYR A 13 0.41 -7.23 -10.51
CA TYR A 13 -0.75 -8.03 -10.85
C TYR A 13 -2.01 -7.33 -10.36
N VAL A 14 -3.02 -7.26 -11.22
CA VAL A 14 -4.37 -6.82 -10.86
C VAL A 14 -5.37 -7.87 -11.36
N PRO A 15 -6.40 -8.22 -10.57
CA PRO A 15 -7.41 -9.18 -10.98
C PRO A 15 -8.10 -8.80 -12.29
N GLU A 16 -8.55 -9.79 -13.04
CA GLU A 16 -9.25 -9.57 -14.31
C GLU A 16 -10.68 -9.02 -14.12
N THR A 17 -11.32 -9.32 -12.98
CA THR A 17 -12.71 -8.92 -12.72
C THR A 17 -12.79 -7.41 -12.50
N VAL A 18 -13.34 -6.71 -13.49
CA VAL A 18 -13.64 -5.28 -13.40
C VAL A 18 -14.97 -5.09 -12.67
N VAL A 19 -14.96 -4.22 -11.66
CA VAL A 19 -16.16 -3.79 -10.94
C VAL A 19 -16.29 -2.29 -11.13
N THR A 20 -17.32 -1.89 -11.88
CA THR A 20 -17.63 -0.48 -12.15
C THR A 20 -18.40 0.16 -10.99
N ASN A 21 -18.47 1.49 -10.98
CA ASN A 21 -19.32 2.20 -10.01
C ASN A 21 -20.80 1.78 -10.18
N ASN A 22 -21.26 1.53 -11.42
CA ASN A 22 -22.63 1.06 -11.69
C ASN A 22 -22.90 -0.34 -11.13
N ASP A 23 -21.88 -1.20 -11.00
CA ASP A 23 -22.07 -2.50 -10.34
C ASP A 23 -22.32 -2.34 -8.84
N LEU A 24 -21.67 -1.35 -8.21
CA LEU A 24 -21.88 -1.05 -6.80
C LEU A 24 -23.26 -0.45 -6.50
N THR A 25 -23.88 0.25 -7.45
CA THR A 25 -25.25 0.76 -7.27
C THR A 25 -26.30 -0.34 -7.08
N LYS A 26 -25.99 -1.57 -7.51
CA LYS A 26 -26.86 -2.74 -7.30
C LYS A 26 -26.83 -3.25 -5.84
N LEU A 27 -25.82 -2.82 -5.07
CA LEU A 27 -25.55 -3.32 -3.72
C LEU A 27 -25.78 -2.27 -2.62
N MET A 28 -25.75 -0.98 -2.98
CA MET A 28 -25.84 0.13 -2.04
C MET A 28 -26.39 1.40 -2.70
N GLU A 29 -26.95 2.30 -1.92
CA GLU A 29 -27.42 3.61 -2.39
C GLU A 29 -26.25 4.54 -2.72
N THR A 30 -25.83 4.57 -3.99
CA THR A 30 -24.75 5.39 -4.52
C THR A 30 -24.99 5.68 -6.00
N SER A 31 -24.12 6.48 -6.64
CA SER A 31 -24.10 6.67 -8.09
C SER A 31 -22.66 6.79 -8.60
N ASP A 32 -22.48 6.60 -9.89
CA ASP A 32 -21.19 6.78 -10.56
C ASP A 32 -20.67 8.21 -10.35
N GLU A 33 -21.52 9.21 -10.54
CA GLU A 33 -21.19 10.62 -10.36
C GLU A 33 -20.75 10.91 -8.92
N TRP A 34 -21.50 10.37 -7.94
CA TRP A 34 -21.21 10.56 -6.53
C TRP A 34 -19.81 10.00 -6.15
N ILE A 35 -19.44 8.83 -6.70
CA ILE A 35 -18.16 8.19 -6.44
C ILE A 35 -17.04 8.97 -7.13
N GLN A 36 -17.18 9.28 -8.42
CA GLN A 36 -16.18 10.01 -9.19
C GLN A 36 -15.90 11.40 -8.62
N GLU A 37 -16.93 12.15 -8.30
CA GLU A 37 -16.80 13.50 -7.71
C GLU A 37 -15.97 13.49 -6.42
N ARG A 38 -16.13 12.46 -5.59
CA ARG A 38 -15.46 12.36 -4.27
C ARG A 38 -14.08 11.72 -4.31
N THR A 39 -13.85 10.81 -5.24
CA THR A 39 -12.66 9.95 -5.22
C THR A 39 -11.87 9.97 -6.52
N GLY A 40 -12.50 10.26 -7.65
CA GLY A 40 -11.97 10.09 -9.00
C GLY A 40 -12.04 8.65 -9.51
N ILE A 41 -12.55 7.69 -8.73
CA ILE A 41 -12.59 6.27 -9.09
C ILE A 41 -13.73 5.99 -10.04
N GLN A 42 -13.44 5.31 -11.15
CA GLN A 42 -14.40 4.87 -12.16
C GLN A 42 -14.68 3.36 -12.05
N GLU A 43 -13.64 2.58 -11.80
CA GLU A 43 -13.71 1.14 -11.63
C GLU A 43 -12.62 0.67 -10.64
N ARG A 44 -12.72 -0.57 -10.22
CA ARG A 44 -11.71 -1.28 -9.43
C ARG A 44 -11.64 -2.72 -9.89
N ARG A 45 -10.69 -3.45 -9.35
CA ARG A 45 -10.51 -4.87 -9.60
C ARG A 45 -10.82 -5.64 -8.35
N TYR A 46 -11.56 -6.72 -8.48
CA TYR A 46 -11.83 -7.64 -7.38
C TYR A 46 -11.34 -9.05 -7.74
N ALA A 47 -10.65 -9.65 -6.79
CA ALA A 47 -10.13 -11.01 -6.91
C ALA A 47 -11.26 -12.03 -7.08
N LYS A 48 -11.00 -13.08 -7.86
CA LYS A 48 -11.91 -14.20 -8.01
C LYS A 48 -11.92 -15.00 -6.70
N LYS A 49 -13.10 -15.07 -6.08
CA LYS A 49 -13.29 -15.83 -4.84
C LYS A 49 -12.88 -17.28 -5.06
N HIS A 50 -12.17 -17.84 -4.07
CA HIS A 50 -11.67 -19.22 -4.05
C HIS A 50 -10.57 -19.57 -5.07
N GLU A 51 -10.15 -18.63 -5.91
CA GLU A 51 -9.07 -18.81 -6.89
C GLU A 51 -7.87 -17.91 -6.60
N GLU A 52 -8.13 -16.71 -6.07
CA GLU A 52 -7.12 -15.70 -5.80
C GLU A 52 -7.11 -15.31 -4.33
N THR A 53 -5.92 -15.06 -3.78
CA THR A 53 -5.69 -14.60 -2.42
C THR A 53 -4.65 -13.48 -2.44
N THR A 54 -4.46 -12.81 -1.31
CA THR A 54 -3.40 -11.81 -1.17
C THR A 54 -2.04 -12.38 -1.55
N THR A 55 -1.74 -13.61 -1.12
CA THR A 55 -0.46 -14.27 -1.44
C THR A 55 -0.36 -14.71 -2.90
N THR A 56 -1.40 -15.26 -3.51
CA THR A 56 -1.33 -15.71 -4.91
C THR A 56 -1.21 -14.55 -5.89
N MET A 57 -1.85 -13.41 -5.62
CA MET A 57 -1.64 -12.17 -6.39
C MET A 57 -0.21 -11.64 -6.23
N ALA A 58 0.31 -11.69 -4.99
CA ALA A 58 1.69 -11.33 -4.71
C ALA A 58 2.69 -12.19 -5.47
N ALA A 59 2.46 -13.51 -5.56
CA ALA A 59 3.32 -14.43 -6.29
C ALA A 59 3.42 -14.05 -7.76
N ARG A 60 2.28 -13.78 -8.42
CA ARG A 60 2.25 -13.35 -9.84
C ARG A 60 3.03 -12.05 -10.08
N ALA A 61 2.87 -11.07 -9.20
CA ALA A 61 3.65 -9.82 -9.30
C ALA A 61 5.14 -10.06 -9.04
N SER A 62 5.48 -10.94 -8.10
CA SER A 62 6.85 -11.28 -7.74
C SER A 62 7.59 -12.05 -8.84
N GLU A 63 6.95 -13.00 -9.50
CA GLU A 63 7.52 -13.73 -10.64
C GLU A 63 7.95 -12.77 -11.75
N ILE A 64 7.13 -11.77 -12.08
CA ILE A 64 7.45 -10.73 -13.06
C ILE A 64 8.64 -9.88 -12.59
N ALA A 65 8.67 -9.50 -11.31
CA ALA A 65 9.75 -8.69 -10.75
C ALA A 65 11.09 -9.46 -10.76
N ILE A 66 11.07 -10.74 -10.42
CA ILE A 66 12.23 -11.65 -10.41
C ILE A 66 12.77 -11.81 -11.84
N GLU A 67 11.89 -12.09 -12.80
CA GLU A 67 12.25 -12.22 -14.22
C GLU A 67 12.92 -10.93 -14.74
N ARG A 68 12.31 -9.76 -14.46
CA ARG A 68 12.84 -8.45 -14.88
C ARG A 68 14.14 -8.06 -14.20
N ALA A 69 14.38 -8.56 -12.98
CA ALA A 69 15.67 -8.40 -12.29
C ALA A 69 16.76 -9.30 -12.87
N GLY A 70 16.42 -10.26 -13.73
CA GLY A 70 17.38 -11.20 -14.34
C GLY A 70 17.98 -12.20 -13.34
N ILE A 71 17.26 -12.53 -12.27
CA ILE A 71 17.70 -13.48 -11.24
C ILE A 71 16.79 -14.72 -11.22
N GLN A 72 17.25 -15.77 -10.51
CA GLN A 72 16.39 -16.92 -10.22
C GLN A 72 15.66 -16.66 -8.89
N LYS A 73 14.52 -17.31 -8.67
CA LYS A 73 13.79 -17.18 -7.41
C LYS A 73 14.60 -17.65 -6.19
N GLU A 74 15.49 -18.60 -6.39
CA GLU A 74 16.42 -19.12 -5.38
C GLU A 74 17.53 -18.12 -4.99
N ASP A 75 17.71 -17.05 -5.77
CA ASP A 75 18.63 -15.94 -5.47
C ASP A 75 18.02 -14.91 -4.52
N VAL A 76 16.70 -14.94 -4.30
CA VAL A 76 16.02 -14.12 -3.30
C VAL A 76 16.49 -14.58 -1.92
N ASP A 77 17.03 -13.66 -1.14
CA ASP A 77 17.57 -13.93 0.20
C ASP A 77 16.75 -13.34 1.35
N PHE A 78 15.80 -12.47 1.05
CA PHE A 78 14.84 -11.95 2.02
C PHE A 78 13.52 -11.51 1.36
N ILE A 79 12.39 -11.72 2.07
CA ILE A 79 11.06 -11.26 1.65
C ILE A 79 10.54 -10.23 2.65
N ILE A 80 10.09 -9.07 2.16
CA ILE A 80 9.32 -8.09 2.93
C ILE A 80 7.92 -8.00 2.31
N PHE A 81 6.90 -8.32 3.09
CA PHE A 81 5.51 -8.36 2.65
C PHE A 81 4.68 -7.30 3.38
N ALA A 82 4.21 -6.29 2.66
CA ALA A 82 3.34 -5.24 3.19
C ALA A 82 1.88 -5.54 2.85
N THR A 83 1.04 -5.78 3.87
CA THR A 83 -0.40 -6.01 3.71
C THR A 83 -1.17 -5.67 4.99
N LEU A 84 -2.42 -5.25 4.83
CA LEU A 84 -3.41 -5.19 5.92
C LEU A 84 -4.47 -6.30 5.81
N SER A 85 -4.52 -6.98 4.67
CA SER A 85 -5.49 -8.04 4.34
C SER A 85 -4.79 -9.40 4.12
N PRO A 86 -4.10 -9.94 5.15
CA PRO A 86 -3.36 -11.19 5.02
C PRO A 86 -4.30 -12.38 4.81
N ASP A 87 -3.79 -13.44 4.15
CA ASP A 87 -4.53 -14.68 3.93
C ASP A 87 -4.92 -15.36 5.25
N TYR A 88 -4.01 -15.28 6.23
CA TYR A 88 -4.21 -15.81 7.58
C TYR A 88 -3.92 -14.72 8.62
N TYR A 89 -4.55 -14.82 9.77
CA TYR A 89 -4.20 -13.95 10.90
C TYR A 89 -2.74 -14.19 11.35
N PHE A 90 -2.30 -15.43 11.33
CA PHE A 90 -0.92 -15.93 11.38
C PHE A 90 -0.85 -17.32 10.74
N PRO A 91 0.30 -17.79 10.16
CA PRO A 91 1.53 -17.02 9.98
C PRO A 91 1.38 -15.89 8.97
N GLY A 92 2.42 -15.06 8.82
CA GLY A 92 2.44 -13.95 7.87
C GLY A 92 2.46 -14.38 6.41
N CYS A 93 2.09 -13.45 5.51
CA CYS A 93 2.06 -13.69 4.06
C CYS A 93 3.46 -13.87 3.46
N GLY A 94 4.53 -13.37 4.08
CA GLY A 94 5.89 -13.55 3.57
C GLY A 94 6.32 -15.01 3.50
N VAL A 95 6.00 -15.82 4.51
CA VAL A 95 6.28 -17.28 4.49
C VAL A 95 5.34 -18.03 3.55
N LEU A 96 4.11 -17.56 3.37
CA LEU A 96 3.19 -18.13 2.40
C LEU A 96 3.66 -17.85 0.98
N LEU A 97 4.17 -16.64 0.72
CA LEU A 97 4.74 -16.25 -0.57
C LEU A 97 6.00 -17.07 -0.92
N GLN A 98 6.88 -17.31 0.06
CA GLN A 98 8.01 -18.21 -0.12
C GLN A 98 7.57 -19.58 -0.63
N ARG A 99 6.53 -20.15 -0.02
CA ARG A 99 5.94 -21.44 -0.43
C ARG A 99 5.32 -21.36 -1.82
N GLU A 100 4.55 -20.31 -2.11
CA GLU A 100 3.86 -20.12 -3.38
C GLU A 100 4.84 -19.97 -4.55
N LEU A 101 5.94 -19.25 -4.36
CA LEU A 101 7.02 -19.12 -5.33
C LEU A 101 7.85 -20.43 -5.46
N GLY A 102 7.63 -21.40 -4.58
CA GLY A 102 8.38 -22.66 -4.56
C GLY A 102 9.87 -22.47 -4.19
N ILE A 103 10.19 -21.48 -3.36
CA ILE A 103 11.54 -21.27 -2.79
C ILE A 103 11.70 -22.23 -1.61
N THR A 104 11.95 -23.51 -1.91
CA THR A 104 12.00 -24.58 -0.91
C THR A 104 13.40 -25.13 -0.65
N LYS A 105 14.36 -24.77 -1.51
CA LYS A 105 15.76 -25.27 -1.40
C LYS A 105 16.64 -24.39 -0.52
N THR A 106 16.16 -23.22 -0.16
CA THR A 106 16.90 -22.24 0.64
C THR A 106 16.07 -21.79 1.83
N GLU A 107 16.71 -21.58 2.96
CA GLU A 107 16.13 -20.94 4.13
C GLU A 107 16.36 -19.44 3.99
N ILE A 108 15.29 -18.66 3.87
CA ILE A 108 15.34 -17.20 3.73
C ILE A 108 14.52 -16.53 4.83
N GLY A 109 14.87 -15.29 5.16
CA GLY A 109 14.08 -14.49 6.08
C GLY A 109 12.78 -13.98 5.42
N ALA A 110 11.72 -13.86 6.21
CA ALA A 110 10.47 -13.25 5.78
C ALA A 110 9.91 -12.34 6.88
N LEU A 111 9.51 -11.12 6.50
CA LEU A 111 8.98 -10.10 7.40
C LEU A 111 7.67 -9.56 6.83
N ASP A 112 6.61 -9.62 7.62
CA ASP A 112 5.35 -8.95 7.29
C ASP A 112 5.27 -7.58 7.95
N ILE A 113 4.82 -6.57 7.19
CA ILE A 113 4.62 -5.19 7.64
C ILE A 113 3.14 -4.86 7.57
N ARG A 114 2.57 -4.43 8.70
CA ARG A 114 1.18 -3.96 8.79
C ARG A 114 1.12 -2.44 8.94
N ASN A 115 1.58 -1.70 7.93
CA ASN A 115 1.56 -0.24 7.90
C ASN A 115 0.63 0.31 6.80
N GLN A 116 -0.36 -0.48 6.41
CA GLN A 116 -1.43 -0.11 5.48
C GLN A 116 -0.88 0.66 4.25
N CYS A 117 -1.44 1.86 4.00
CA CYS A 117 -1.13 2.67 2.81
C CYS A 117 0.35 3.06 2.69
N SER A 118 1.06 3.26 3.79
CA SER A 118 2.50 3.57 3.80
C SER A 118 3.41 2.33 3.80
N GLY A 119 2.82 1.13 3.86
CA GLY A 119 3.55 -0.13 4.04
C GLY A 119 4.66 -0.37 3.02
N PHE A 120 4.44 -0.03 1.74
CA PHE A 120 5.47 -0.18 0.72
C PHE A 120 6.67 0.76 0.96
N VAL A 121 6.44 2.02 1.34
CA VAL A 121 7.53 2.98 1.62
C VAL A 121 8.30 2.57 2.88
N TYR A 122 7.61 2.07 3.91
CA TYR A 122 8.24 1.51 5.10
C TYR A 122 9.08 0.28 4.76
N GLY A 123 8.54 -0.63 3.94
CA GLY A 123 9.26 -1.81 3.47
C GLY A 123 10.48 -1.46 2.63
N LEU A 124 10.38 -0.44 1.78
CA LEU A 124 11.50 0.07 0.99
C LEU A 124 12.63 0.59 1.89
N SER A 125 12.28 1.36 2.94
CA SER A 125 13.26 1.85 3.90
C SER A 125 13.98 0.73 4.64
N ILE A 126 13.26 -0.30 5.05
CA ILE A 126 13.86 -1.48 5.73
C ILE A 126 14.78 -2.23 4.76
N ALA A 127 14.33 -2.47 3.54
CA ALA A 127 15.12 -3.17 2.52
C ALA A 127 16.39 -2.40 2.16
N ASP A 128 16.29 -1.08 2.02
CA ASP A 128 17.43 -0.21 1.74
C ASP A 128 18.50 -0.33 2.84
N GLN A 129 18.10 -0.24 4.12
CA GLN A 129 19.02 -0.39 5.24
C GLN A 129 19.65 -1.80 5.32
N PHE A 130 18.90 -2.85 5.00
CA PHE A 130 19.46 -4.21 4.94
C PHE A 130 20.52 -4.36 3.84
N ILE A 131 20.30 -3.72 2.69
CA ILE A 131 21.26 -3.73 1.58
C ILE A 131 22.46 -2.82 1.91
N GLU A 132 22.26 -1.60 2.42
CA GLU A 132 23.34 -0.68 2.79
C GLU A 132 24.30 -1.30 3.83
N THR A 133 23.77 -2.07 4.78
CA THR A 133 24.58 -2.77 5.78
C THR A 133 25.24 -4.04 5.24
N GLY A 134 24.92 -4.48 4.02
CA GLY A 134 25.41 -5.70 3.41
C GLY A 134 24.81 -6.98 3.99
N MET A 135 23.69 -6.88 4.76
CA MET A 135 23.05 -8.05 5.37
C MET A 135 22.38 -8.94 4.32
N TYR A 136 21.75 -8.36 3.32
CA TYR A 136 21.09 -9.05 2.20
C TYR A 136 21.42 -8.38 0.87
N LYS A 137 21.25 -9.11 -0.26
CA LYS A 137 21.58 -8.64 -1.60
C LYS A 137 20.39 -8.61 -2.55
N ASN A 138 19.48 -9.58 -2.44
CA ASN A 138 18.31 -9.69 -3.30
C ASN A 138 17.06 -9.72 -2.44
N ILE A 139 16.49 -8.54 -2.17
CA ILE A 139 15.30 -8.42 -1.33
C ILE A 139 14.07 -8.30 -2.22
N LEU A 140 13.12 -9.21 -2.04
CA LEU A 140 11.80 -9.13 -2.64
C LEU A 140 10.89 -8.32 -1.69
N LEU A 141 10.52 -7.10 -2.10
CA LEU A 141 9.55 -6.25 -1.41
C LEU A 141 8.22 -6.29 -2.16
N VAL A 142 7.16 -6.65 -1.46
CA VAL A 142 5.81 -6.80 -2.00
C VAL A 142 4.80 -5.95 -1.24
N GLY A 143 3.90 -5.31 -1.98
CA GLY A 143 2.62 -4.80 -1.48
C GLY A 143 1.49 -5.57 -2.14
N SER A 144 0.60 -6.21 -1.38
CA SER A 144 -0.53 -6.96 -1.93
C SER A 144 -1.75 -6.87 -1.03
N GLU A 145 -2.92 -6.68 -1.63
CA GLU A 145 -4.17 -6.50 -0.88
C GLU A 145 -5.37 -7.16 -1.55
N MET A 146 -6.21 -7.78 -0.74
CA MET A 146 -7.51 -8.33 -1.13
C MET A 146 -8.62 -7.73 -0.26
N HIS A 147 -9.00 -6.50 -0.58
CA HIS A 147 -10.02 -5.75 0.18
C HIS A 147 -11.42 -6.29 -0.03
N SER A 148 -11.72 -6.80 -1.24
CA SER A 148 -13.06 -7.22 -1.62
C SER A 148 -13.69 -8.25 -0.68
N MET A 149 -12.89 -9.01 0.07
CA MET A 149 -13.37 -9.99 1.05
C MET A 149 -13.73 -9.40 2.42
N GLY A 150 -13.27 -8.18 2.72
CA GLY A 150 -13.46 -7.52 4.02
C GLY A 150 -14.30 -6.25 4.00
N LEU A 151 -14.96 -5.93 2.87
CA LEU A 151 -15.77 -4.73 2.71
C LEU A 151 -17.25 -4.97 3.05
N GLU A 152 -17.91 -3.94 3.61
CA GLU A 152 -19.35 -3.95 3.86
C GLU A 152 -20.12 -3.49 2.61
N PHE A 153 -20.64 -4.44 1.82
CA PHE A 153 -21.44 -4.15 0.63
C PHE A 153 -22.89 -3.78 0.99
N SER A 154 -23.04 -2.64 1.65
CA SER A 154 -24.33 -2.05 2.00
C SER A 154 -24.25 -0.53 2.00
N THR A 155 -25.39 0.16 2.04
CA THR A 155 -25.44 1.63 2.11
C THR A 155 -24.70 2.18 3.35
N LYS A 156 -24.67 1.44 4.47
CA LYS A 156 -23.90 1.83 5.67
C LYS A 156 -22.40 1.87 5.39
N GLY A 157 -21.87 0.88 4.66
CA GLY A 157 -20.45 0.75 4.34
C GLY A 157 -19.98 1.57 3.14
N ARG A 158 -20.89 2.23 2.39
CA ARG A 158 -20.58 2.83 1.08
C ARG A 158 -19.40 3.81 1.09
N ASN A 159 -19.23 4.60 2.16
CA ASN A 159 -18.16 5.59 2.25
C ASN A 159 -16.74 4.97 2.24
N VAL A 160 -16.65 3.70 2.57
CA VAL A 160 -15.41 2.91 2.57
C VAL A 160 -15.37 1.97 1.37
N THR A 161 -16.43 1.19 1.17
CA THR A 161 -16.49 0.12 0.16
C THR A 161 -16.25 0.61 -1.26
N VAL A 162 -16.74 1.80 -1.62
CA VAL A 162 -16.57 2.36 -2.99
C VAL A 162 -15.11 2.74 -3.31
N ILE A 163 -14.22 2.79 -2.31
CA ILE A 163 -12.85 3.28 -2.49
C ILE A 163 -11.90 2.15 -2.89
N PHE A 164 -12.01 0.99 -2.25
CA PHE A 164 -10.97 -0.03 -2.28
C PHE A 164 -11.07 -1.00 -3.48
N GLY A 165 -9.91 -1.47 -3.91
CA GLY A 165 -9.73 -2.51 -4.91
C GLY A 165 -8.64 -3.49 -4.50
N ASP A 166 -8.50 -4.58 -5.24
CA ASP A 166 -7.54 -5.65 -5.02
C ASP A 166 -6.38 -5.57 -6.02
N GLY A 167 -5.20 -6.04 -5.61
CA GLY A 167 -4.04 -6.11 -6.47
C GLY A 167 -2.73 -6.28 -5.72
N ALA A 168 -1.67 -6.53 -6.45
CA ALA A 168 -0.32 -6.71 -5.95
C ALA A 168 0.72 -5.97 -6.81
N GLY A 169 1.76 -5.48 -6.18
CA GLY A 169 2.96 -4.99 -6.84
C GLY A 169 4.20 -5.43 -6.07
N ALA A 170 5.27 -5.73 -6.79
CA ALA A 170 6.50 -6.25 -6.23
C ALA A 170 7.72 -5.61 -6.87
N VAL A 171 8.80 -5.49 -6.10
CA VAL A 171 10.10 -5.08 -6.59
C VAL A 171 11.19 -6.00 -6.06
N ILE A 172 12.23 -6.23 -6.87
CA ILE A 172 13.50 -6.77 -6.42
C ILE A 172 14.45 -5.61 -6.18
N LEU A 173 14.97 -5.53 -4.97
CA LEU A 173 15.99 -4.57 -4.56
C LEU A 173 17.34 -5.25 -4.54
N GLN A 174 18.34 -4.59 -5.14
CA GLN A 174 19.73 -5.06 -5.21
C GLN A 174 20.70 -3.94 -4.86
N PRO A 175 21.93 -4.26 -4.40
CA PRO A 175 22.96 -3.24 -4.17
C PRO A 175 23.38 -2.55 -5.46
N THR A 176 23.72 -1.28 -5.34
CA THR A 176 24.36 -0.48 -6.40
C THR A 176 25.52 0.34 -5.82
N GLU A 177 26.64 0.37 -6.55
CA GLU A 177 27.78 1.23 -6.26
C GLU A 177 27.81 2.45 -7.20
N LYS A 178 26.84 2.56 -8.14
CA LYS A 178 26.74 3.69 -9.06
C LYS A 178 26.40 4.94 -8.27
N GLU A 179 27.35 5.89 -8.24
CA GLU A 179 27.19 7.12 -7.49
C GLU A 179 25.94 7.91 -7.91
N GLY A 180 25.18 8.39 -6.95
CA GLY A 180 23.97 9.16 -7.18
C GLY A 180 22.76 8.35 -7.67
N HIS A 181 22.83 7.01 -7.77
CA HIS A 181 21.73 6.15 -8.17
C HIS A 181 21.18 5.33 -6.99
N GLY A 182 19.97 4.79 -7.17
CA GLY A 182 19.27 4.00 -6.17
C GLY A 182 18.43 4.84 -5.22
N VAL A 183 18.07 4.28 -4.08
CA VAL A 183 17.33 4.98 -3.01
C VAL A 183 18.23 6.04 -2.40
N LEU A 184 17.90 7.30 -2.59
CA LEU A 184 18.68 8.43 -2.10
C LEU A 184 18.40 8.73 -0.63
N THR A 185 17.12 8.62 -0.23
CA THR A 185 16.67 8.85 1.14
C THR A 185 15.25 8.31 1.32
N THR A 186 14.93 7.94 2.56
CA THR A 186 13.58 7.59 3.00
C THR A 186 13.24 8.35 4.28
N HIS A 187 11.98 8.77 4.43
CA HIS A 187 11.47 9.48 5.61
C HIS A 187 10.16 8.83 6.05
N LEU A 188 10.08 8.45 7.32
CA LEU A 188 8.97 7.67 7.88
C LEU A 188 8.47 8.35 9.17
N HIS A 189 7.16 8.50 9.28
CA HIS A 189 6.51 9.15 10.43
C HIS A 189 5.24 8.44 10.85
N SER A 190 4.86 8.59 12.10
CA SER A 190 3.58 8.14 12.65
C SER A 190 3.03 9.11 13.68
N ASP A 191 1.70 9.14 13.79
CA ASP A 191 0.95 9.84 14.84
C ASP A 191 -0.25 9.00 15.23
N GLY A 192 -0.22 8.42 16.43
CA GLY A 192 -1.27 7.55 16.97
C GLY A 192 -2.49 8.30 17.51
N THR A 193 -2.49 9.64 17.50
CA THR A 193 -3.60 10.45 18.06
C THR A 193 -4.96 10.15 17.41
N HIS A 194 -4.94 9.71 16.16
CA HIS A 194 -6.13 9.45 15.35
C HIS A 194 -6.23 7.99 14.87
N ALA A 195 -5.72 7.05 15.66
CA ALA A 195 -5.60 5.65 15.24
C ALA A 195 -6.96 5.03 14.84
N GLU A 196 -8.03 5.34 15.56
CA GLU A 196 -9.36 4.79 15.33
C GLU A 196 -10.11 5.44 14.15
N GLN A 197 -9.62 6.56 13.62
CA GLN A 197 -10.32 7.34 12.59
C GLN A 197 -10.21 6.74 11.18
N LEU A 198 -9.29 5.82 10.98
CA LEU A 198 -9.18 4.97 9.79
C LEU A 198 -8.69 3.60 10.25
N ALA A 199 -9.61 2.72 10.60
CA ALA A 199 -9.27 1.47 11.26
C ALA A 199 -10.29 0.37 11.02
N MET A 200 -9.84 -0.88 11.13
CA MET A 200 -10.67 -2.04 11.38
C MET A 200 -10.34 -2.51 12.80
N ILE A 201 -11.22 -2.19 13.75
CA ILE A 201 -10.93 -2.34 15.17
C ILE A 201 -11.08 -3.79 15.61
N ASN A 202 -12.10 -4.47 15.11
CA ASN A 202 -12.40 -5.85 15.46
C ASN A 202 -12.20 -6.80 14.26
N PRO A 203 -11.84 -8.05 14.53
CA PRO A 203 -11.46 -8.62 15.83
C PRO A 203 -10.07 -8.12 16.28
N GLY A 204 -9.89 -7.95 17.58
CA GLY A 204 -8.63 -7.48 18.17
C GLY A 204 -8.50 -7.80 19.65
N SER A 205 -7.28 -7.86 20.16
CA SER A 205 -6.96 -8.18 21.55
C SER A 205 -7.18 -7.03 22.54
N HIS A 206 -7.74 -5.91 22.08
CA HIS A 206 -7.87 -4.68 22.89
C HIS A 206 -8.93 -4.77 23.98
N GLY A 207 -9.88 -5.73 23.90
CA GLY A 207 -10.95 -5.89 24.90
C GLY A 207 -11.77 -4.62 25.18
N GLY A 208 -11.86 -3.69 24.22
CA GLY A 208 -12.52 -2.40 24.40
C GLY A 208 -11.75 -1.36 25.23
N TYR A 209 -10.52 -1.65 25.64
CA TYR A 209 -9.75 -0.84 26.60
C TYR A 209 -9.59 0.65 26.22
N HIS A 210 -9.34 0.94 24.95
CA HIS A 210 -9.14 2.32 24.44
C HIS A 210 -10.42 2.93 23.84
N LEU A 211 -11.46 2.14 23.71
CA LEU A 211 -12.69 2.53 23.03
C LEU A 211 -13.71 2.85 24.13
N GLY A 212 -14.16 4.08 24.20
CA GLY A 212 -15.26 4.43 25.09
C GLY A 212 -16.41 3.45 24.83
N LYS A 213 -16.91 2.80 25.89
CA LYS A 213 -17.93 1.74 25.84
C LYS A 213 -19.15 2.12 24.99
N GLU A 214 -19.48 3.41 24.95
CA GLU A 214 -20.63 3.97 24.21
C GLU A 214 -20.39 4.06 22.69
N GLN A 215 -19.15 4.31 22.26
CA GLN A 215 -18.85 4.61 20.85
C GLN A 215 -18.89 3.36 19.98
N PHE A 216 -18.63 2.17 20.53
CA PHE A 216 -18.57 0.90 19.79
C PHE A 216 -19.61 -0.12 20.22
N GLY A 217 -20.52 0.26 21.12
CA GLY A 217 -21.69 -0.54 21.48
C GLY A 217 -21.38 -1.85 22.22
N PHE A 218 -20.33 -1.89 23.02
CA PHE A 218 -20.02 -3.03 23.86
C PHE A 218 -20.92 -3.06 25.09
N PRO A 219 -21.59 -4.18 25.42
CA PRO A 219 -22.26 -4.35 26.71
C PRO A 219 -21.25 -4.43 27.86
N ASP A 220 -21.63 -3.93 29.03
CA ASP A 220 -20.74 -3.62 30.16
C ASP A 220 -20.14 -4.83 30.89
N GLU A 221 -20.60 -6.06 30.68
CA GLU A 221 -20.35 -7.14 31.65
C GLU A 221 -19.75 -8.45 31.07
N GLU A 222 -19.65 -8.63 29.74
CA GLU A 222 -19.25 -9.93 29.16
C GLU A 222 -17.99 -9.92 28.30
N PHE A 223 -17.25 -8.82 28.22
CA PHE A 223 -16.24 -8.56 27.18
C PHE A 223 -14.77 -8.67 27.62
N GLY A 224 -14.42 -9.54 28.51
CA GLY A 224 -13.02 -9.67 28.92
C GLY A 224 -12.28 -10.88 28.36
N GLU A 225 -12.99 -11.85 27.83
CA GLU A 225 -12.42 -13.19 27.73
C GLU A 225 -12.32 -13.79 26.30
N ILE A 226 -13.03 -13.21 25.30
CA ILE A 226 -13.10 -13.81 23.96
C ILE A 226 -12.73 -12.81 22.88
N PHE A 227 -11.79 -13.21 22.00
CA PHE A 227 -11.29 -12.43 20.89
C PHE A 227 -12.32 -12.24 19.74
N ILE A 228 -13.15 -13.27 19.49
CA ILE A 228 -14.21 -13.27 18.47
C ILE A 228 -15.48 -13.80 19.11
N TYR A 229 -16.58 -13.09 18.99
CA TYR A 229 -17.88 -13.44 19.52
C TYR A 229 -18.98 -13.07 18.50
N PRO A 230 -20.17 -13.77 18.53
CA PRO A 230 -21.21 -13.62 17.50
C PRO A 230 -21.72 -12.20 17.31
N GLU A 231 -21.86 -11.42 18.39
CA GLU A 231 -22.38 -10.06 18.38
C GLU A 231 -21.50 -9.08 17.56
N LEU A 232 -20.21 -9.36 17.39
CA LEU A 232 -19.35 -8.57 16.49
C LEU A 232 -19.86 -8.61 15.06
N ILE A 233 -20.29 -9.80 14.62
CA ILE A 233 -20.80 -10.04 13.27
C ILE A 233 -22.20 -9.43 13.13
N GLU A 234 -23.08 -9.69 14.09
CA GLU A 234 -24.45 -9.18 14.12
C GLU A 234 -24.53 -7.66 14.09
N ARG A 235 -23.64 -6.99 14.84
CA ARG A 235 -23.54 -5.53 14.89
C ARG A 235 -22.73 -4.94 13.74
N LYS A 236 -22.16 -5.78 12.87
CA LYS A 236 -21.29 -5.35 11.77
C LYS A 236 -20.06 -4.55 12.21
N ASN A 237 -19.53 -4.83 13.41
CA ASN A 237 -18.35 -4.16 13.96
C ASN A 237 -17.01 -4.76 13.48
N VAL A 238 -17.06 -5.65 12.50
CA VAL A 238 -15.91 -6.32 11.86
C VAL A 238 -15.48 -5.66 10.56
N TYR A 239 -16.06 -4.51 10.21
CA TYR A 239 -15.74 -3.80 8.98
C TYR A 239 -14.88 -2.57 9.26
N PRO A 240 -14.07 -2.12 8.28
CA PRO A 240 -13.29 -0.91 8.42
C PRO A 240 -14.19 0.34 8.49
N ASN A 241 -13.78 1.31 9.31
CA ASN A 241 -14.39 2.64 9.39
C ASN A 241 -13.41 3.72 8.95
N MET A 242 -13.91 4.86 8.50
CA MET A 242 -13.12 6.00 8.05
C MET A 242 -13.82 7.34 8.28
N GLU A 243 -13.15 8.23 9.00
CA GLU A 243 -13.49 9.64 9.10
C GLU A 243 -12.86 10.42 7.93
N GLY A 244 -13.47 10.30 6.73
CA GLY A 244 -12.88 10.74 5.47
C GLY A 244 -12.44 12.21 5.44
N GLN A 245 -13.15 13.13 6.12
CA GLN A 245 -12.77 14.55 6.16
C GLN A 245 -11.48 14.77 6.97
N LEU A 246 -11.33 14.07 8.10
CA LEU A 246 -10.15 14.17 8.94
C LEU A 246 -8.94 13.57 8.23
N VAL A 247 -9.11 12.38 7.61
CA VAL A 247 -8.08 11.73 6.79
C VAL A 247 -7.61 12.66 5.67
N PHE A 248 -8.55 13.26 4.91
CA PHE A 248 -8.23 14.19 3.84
C PHE A 248 -7.43 15.41 4.34
N LYS A 249 -7.89 16.06 5.42
CA LYS A 249 -7.21 17.24 6.00
C LYS A 249 -5.77 16.94 6.40
N ASN A 250 -5.52 15.78 7.00
CA ASN A 250 -4.17 15.37 7.38
C ASN A 250 -3.32 15.01 6.15
N ALA A 251 -3.88 14.28 5.19
CA ALA A 251 -3.16 13.86 3.99
C ALA A 251 -2.62 15.04 3.19
N VAL A 252 -3.44 16.08 2.92
CA VAL A 252 -3.02 17.25 2.12
C VAL A 252 -1.97 18.11 2.81
N VAL A 253 -1.76 17.93 4.11
CA VAL A 253 -0.67 18.57 4.88
C VAL A 253 0.57 17.67 4.89
N LYS A 254 0.40 16.40 5.28
CA LYS A 254 1.51 15.48 5.53
C LYS A 254 2.24 15.03 4.26
N PHE A 255 1.55 14.87 3.14
CA PHE A 255 2.21 14.52 1.87
C PHE A 255 3.24 15.58 1.43
N PRO A 256 2.89 16.87 1.25
CA PRO A 256 3.88 17.89 0.86
C PRO A 256 4.99 18.06 1.89
N GLU A 257 4.69 17.94 3.20
CA GLU A 257 5.69 18.05 4.26
C GLU A 257 6.77 16.97 4.13
N VAL A 258 6.38 15.70 4.02
CA VAL A 258 7.34 14.58 3.96
C VAL A 258 8.11 14.54 2.63
N ILE A 259 7.51 14.99 1.52
CA ILE A 259 8.21 15.18 0.25
C ILE A 259 9.25 16.32 0.38
N GLY A 260 8.85 17.43 0.98
CA GLY A 260 9.76 18.57 1.23
C GLY A 260 10.94 18.20 2.13
N GLU A 261 10.71 17.35 3.13
CA GLU A 261 11.75 16.79 4.00
C GLU A 261 12.79 15.99 3.20
N ALA A 262 12.33 15.07 2.34
CA ALA A 262 13.21 14.26 1.50
C ALA A 262 14.02 15.10 0.51
N LEU A 263 13.40 16.09 -0.13
CA LEU A 263 14.06 17.02 -1.03
C LEU A 263 15.11 17.85 -0.29
N SER A 264 14.77 18.39 0.87
CA SER A 264 15.69 19.18 1.70
C SER A 264 16.90 18.34 2.14
N LYS A 265 16.69 17.08 2.52
CA LYS A 265 17.76 16.17 2.95
C LYS A 265 18.78 15.88 1.84
N THR A 266 18.34 15.87 0.60
CA THR A 266 19.17 15.59 -0.58
C THR A 266 19.70 16.84 -1.26
N GLY A 267 19.30 18.04 -0.82
CA GLY A 267 19.63 19.31 -1.48
C GLY A 267 18.91 19.52 -2.82
N LEU A 268 17.86 18.73 -3.07
CA LEU A 268 17.02 18.80 -4.27
C LEU A 268 15.77 19.66 -4.02
N SER A 269 15.06 19.98 -5.07
CA SER A 269 13.82 20.76 -5.06
C SER A 269 12.70 20.04 -5.83
N ALA A 270 11.46 20.51 -5.71
CA ALA A 270 10.34 19.93 -6.46
C ALA A 270 10.53 19.98 -7.99
N LYS A 271 11.35 20.91 -8.50
CA LYS A 271 11.66 21.03 -9.94
C LYS A 271 12.54 19.88 -10.45
N ASP A 272 13.26 19.21 -9.55
CA ASP A 272 14.13 18.09 -9.88
C ASP A 272 13.37 16.76 -9.94
N ILE A 273 12.09 16.71 -9.51
CA ILE A 273 11.25 15.53 -9.58
C ILE A 273 10.83 15.30 -11.05
N ASP A 274 11.26 14.20 -11.61
CA ASP A 274 10.82 13.75 -12.94
C ASP A 274 9.47 13.04 -12.86
N MET A 275 9.26 12.19 -11.83
CA MET A 275 8.02 11.47 -11.62
C MET A 275 7.64 11.36 -10.14
N LEU A 276 6.44 11.82 -9.79
CA LEU A 276 5.81 11.58 -8.50
C LEU A 276 4.84 10.40 -8.63
N ILE A 277 5.03 9.37 -7.79
CA ILE A 277 4.12 8.23 -7.61
C ILE A 277 3.51 8.31 -6.21
N PRO A 278 2.39 9.00 -6.03
CA PRO A 278 1.73 9.06 -4.73
C PRO A 278 0.94 7.78 -4.48
N HIS A 279 0.72 7.44 -3.21
CA HIS A 279 -0.29 6.47 -2.83
C HIS A 279 -1.65 6.82 -3.44
N GLN A 280 -2.30 5.86 -4.07
CA GLN A 280 -3.55 6.03 -4.81
C GLN A 280 -4.77 5.95 -3.86
N ALA A 281 -4.90 6.92 -2.96
CA ALA A 281 -6.00 6.97 -1.98
C ALA A 281 -7.24 7.71 -2.51
N ASN A 282 -7.01 8.84 -3.17
CA ASN A 282 -8.03 9.75 -3.68
C ASN A 282 -7.39 10.69 -4.70
N LEU A 283 -7.97 10.80 -5.88
CA LEU A 283 -7.43 11.64 -6.96
C LEU A 283 -7.30 13.12 -6.54
N ARG A 284 -8.23 13.61 -5.73
CA ARG A 284 -8.21 15.00 -5.23
C ARG A 284 -7.03 15.27 -4.31
N ILE A 285 -6.59 14.28 -3.52
CA ILE A 285 -5.38 14.39 -2.69
C ILE A 285 -4.15 14.50 -3.59
N SER A 286 -4.03 13.62 -4.59
CA SER A 286 -2.92 13.64 -5.56
C SER A 286 -2.85 14.98 -6.29
N GLN A 287 -3.97 15.49 -6.80
CA GLN A 287 -4.06 16.80 -7.48
C GLN A 287 -3.68 17.96 -6.57
N PHE A 288 -4.08 17.91 -5.29
CA PHE A 288 -3.69 18.93 -4.31
C PHE A 288 -2.17 18.92 -4.08
N VAL A 289 -1.58 17.74 -3.89
CA VAL A 289 -0.13 17.57 -3.70
C VAL A 289 0.62 18.06 -4.93
N GLN A 290 0.19 17.67 -6.13
CA GLN A 290 0.71 18.13 -7.41
C GLN A 290 0.75 19.64 -7.51
N ALA A 291 -0.39 20.30 -7.26
CA ALA A 291 -0.52 21.77 -7.30
C ALA A 291 0.38 22.44 -6.25
N LYS A 292 0.46 21.88 -5.04
CA LYS A 292 1.28 22.42 -3.95
C LYS A 292 2.78 22.36 -4.26
N LEU A 293 3.23 21.32 -4.96
CA LEU A 293 4.61 21.15 -5.39
C LEU A 293 4.92 21.88 -6.72
N GLY A 294 3.90 22.36 -7.43
CA GLY A 294 4.07 23.00 -8.73
C GLY A 294 4.47 22.03 -9.85
N LEU A 295 4.08 20.76 -9.75
CA LEU A 295 4.37 19.73 -10.75
C LEU A 295 3.40 19.79 -11.92
N ARG A 296 3.88 19.47 -13.13
CA ARG A 296 3.06 19.33 -14.34
C ARG A 296 2.30 18.00 -14.31
N ASP A 297 1.26 17.88 -15.15
CA ASP A 297 0.45 16.66 -15.25
C ASP A 297 1.26 15.43 -15.68
N ASP A 298 2.28 15.62 -16.52
CA ASP A 298 3.16 14.56 -16.99
C ASP A 298 4.20 14.09 -15.97
N GLN A 299 4.33 14.78 -14.84
CA GLN A 299 5.22 14.44 -13.71
C GLN A 299 4.52 13.69 -12.58
N VAL A 300 3.23 13.39 -12.69
CA VAL A 300 2.47 12.69 -11.63
C VAL A 300 1.69 11.53 -12.23
N TRP A 301 1.96 10.31 -11.77
CA TRP A 301 1.24 9.14 -12.23
C TRP A 301 0.06 8.81 -11.32
N ASN A 302 -1.14 8.78 -11.91
CA ASN A 302 -2.37 8.40 -11.24
C ASN A 302 -3.07 7.28 -12.02
N ASN A 303 -3.39 6.20 -11.34
CA ASN A 303 -4.16 5.07 -11.89
C ASN A 303 -5.34 4.65 -11.00
N ILE A 304 -5.63 5.46 -9.98
CA ILE A 304 -6.75 5.23 -9.05
C ILE A 304 -8.09 5.11 -9.76
N GLN A 305 -8.27 5.80 -10.89
CA GLN A 305 -9.49 5.74 -11.70
C GLN A 305 -9.84 4.31 -12.13
N LYS A 306 -8.80 3.47 -12.35
CA LYS A 306 -8.92 2.09 -12.87
C LYS A 306 -8.88 1.02 -11.79
N TYR A 307 -8.16 1.27 -10.69
CA TYR A 307 -7.86 0.23 -9.70
C TYR A 307 -8.40 0.53 -8.32
N GLY A 308 -8.90 1.77 -8.10
CA GLY A 308 -9.27 2.20 -6.76
C GLY A 308 -8.05 2.28 -5.83
N ASN A 309 -8.30 2.25 -4.55
CA ASN A 309 -7.27 2.22 -3.52
C ASN A 309 -6.87 0.76 -3.22
N THR A 310 -5.70 0.35 -3.66
CA THR A 310 -5.11 -0.96 -3.37
C THR A 310 -4.09 -0.90 -2.22
N THR A 311 -4.20 0.08 -1.34
CA THR A 311 -3.44 0.28 -0.09
C THR A 311 -1.91 0.14 -0.29
N ALA A 312 -1.25 -0.88 0.29
CA ALA A 312 0.19 -1.08 0.16
C ALA A 312 0.63 -1.43 -1.27
N ALA A 313 -0.25 -2.02 -2.06
CA ALA A 313 0.01 -2.37 -3.46
C ALA A 313 -0.06 -1.15 -4.40
N SER A 314 -0.66 -0.04 -3.99
CA SER A 314 -0.97 1.09 -4.88
C SER A 314 0.27 1.74 -5.50
N ILE A 315 1.31 1.99 -4.69
CA ILE A 315 2.58 2.58 -5.18
C ILE A 315 3.30 1.63 -6.14
N PRO A 316 3.58 0.36 -5.79
CA PRO A 316 4.30 -0.51 -6.72
C PRO A 316 3.51 -0.84 -7.98
N ILE A 317 2.17 -0.91 -7.95
CA ILE A 317 1.35 -1.05 -9.16
C ILE A 317 1.48 0.21 -10.04
N ALA A 318 1.35 1.40 -9.46
CA ALA A 318 1.44 2.67 -10.19
C ALA A 318 2.85 2.90 -10.74
N LEU A 319 3.90 2.60 -9.99
CA LEU A 319 5.28 2.70 -10.42
C LEU A 319 5.59 1.74 -11.56
N CYS A 320 5.13 0.47 -11.47
CA CYS A 320 5.29 -0.51 -12.53
C CYS A 320 4.58 -0.07 -13.81
N GLU A 321 3.36 0.43 -13.72
CA GLU A 321 2.59 0.92 -14.87
C GLU A 321 3.25 2.15 -15.51
N ALA A 322 3.76 3.10 -14.71
CA ALA A 322 4.49 4.27 -15.19
C ALA A 322 5.79 3.86 -15.93
N TRP A 323 6.53 2.91 -15.37
CA TRP A 323 7.73 2.37 -15.98
C TRP A 323 7.42 1.63 -17.30
N GLU A 324 6.42 0.76 -17.33
CA GLU A 324 5.96 0.07 -18.55
C GLU A 324 5.50 1.05 -19.64
N ALA A 325 4.95 2.19 -19.26
CA ALA A 325 4.53 3.26 -20.17
C ALA A 325 5.70 4.16 -20.63
N GLY A 326 6.95 3.89 -20.23
CA GLY A 326 8.12 4.69 -20.57
C GLY A 326 8.13 6.07 -19.93
N LYS A 327 7.46 6.23 -18.78
CA LYS A 327 7.40 7.49 -18.03
C LYS A 327 8.41 7.55 -16.88
N VAL A 328 9.10 6.46 -16.63
CA VAL A 328 10.21 6.35 -15.67
C VAL A 328 11.39 5.74 -16.43
N ASN A 329 12.48 6.49 -16.54
CA ASN A 329 13.65 6.15 -17.33
C ASN A 329 14.91 6.19 -16.46
N GLU A 330 16.00 5.59 -16.94
CA GLU A 330 17.29 5.64 -16.26
C GLU A 330 17.73 7.09 -16.02
N GLY A 331 18.07 7.40 -14.77
CA GLY A 331 18.50 8.72 -14.32
C GLY A 331 17.36 9.61 -13.80
N ASP A 332 16.08 9.26 -14.02
CA ASP A 332 14.97 10.05 -13.50
C ASP A 332 14.92 10.07 -11.96
N LEU A 333 14.56 11.20 -11.39
CA LEU A 333 14.26 11.33 -9.97
C LEU A 333 12.80 10.96 -9.72
N VAL A 334 12.59 9.76 -9.16
CA VAL A 334 11.27 9.26 -8.78
C VAL A 334 11.02 9.57 -7.31
N CYS A 335 9.91 10.22 -7.02
CA CYS A 335 9.44 10.47 -5.66
C CYS A 335 8.25 9.56 -5.34
N LEU A 336 8.38 8.73 -4.31
CA LEU A 336 7.29 7.95 -3.74
C LEU A 336 6.81 8.67 -2.48
N ALA A 337 5.49 8.73 -2.28
CA ALA A 337 4.93 9.28 -1.04
C ALA A 337 3.62 8.58 -0.68
N ALA A 338 3.40 8.37 0.62
CA ALA A 338 2.20 7.73 1.15
C ALA A 338 1.75 8.38 2.45
N PHE A 339 0.45 8.32 2.69
CA PHE A 339 -0.21 8.64 3.95
C PHE A 339 -1.39 7.69 4.15
N GLY A 340 -1.61 7.22 5.36
CA GLY A 340 -2.72 6.33 5.65
C GLY A 340 -2.96 6.10 7.12
N SER A 341 -3.70 5.03 7.38
CA SER A 341 -4.10 4.62 8.72
C SER A 341 -2.94 4.60 9.71
N GLY A 342 -3.24 5.00 10.94
CA GLY A 342 -2.29 5.06 12.02
C GLY A 342 -2.41 6.36 12.84
N PHE A 343 -2.19 7.63 12.37
CA PHE A 343 -1.73 7.81 10.99
C PHE A 343 -0.27 7.43 10.82
N THR A 344 0.08 6.94 9.65
CA THR A 344 1.45 6.72 9.22
C THR A 344 1.67 7.36 7.85
N TRP A 345 2.86 7.94 7.63
CA TRP A 345 3.21 8.52 6.33
C TRP A 345 4.71 8.41 6.07
N GLY A 346 5.06 8.53 4.83
CA GLY A 346 6.46 8.49 4.44
C GLY A 346 6.69 8.89 3.00
N SER A 347 7.95 9.15 2.68
CA SER A 347 8.43 9.40 1.32
C SER A 347 9.75 8.70 1.06
N ALA A 348 10.04 8.47 -0.22
CA ALA A 348 11.33 8.02 -0.70
C ALA A 348 11.69 8.77 -1.98
N LEU A 349 12.96 9.16 -2.12
CA LEU A 349 13.53 9.63 -3.38
C LEU A 349 14.44 8.54 -3.94
N ILE A 350 14.22 8.22 -5.20
CA ILE A 350 14.94 7.18 -5.92
C ILE A 350 15.50 7.80 -7.21
N ARG A 351 16.80 7.67 -7.44
CA ARG A 351 17.38 7.93 -8.74
C ARG A 351 17.34 6.62 -9.53
N TRP A 352 16.48 6.57 -10.52
CA TRP A 352 16.13 5.35 -11.25
C TRP A 352 17.29 4.77 -12.08
#